data_f0b51c9c6abc27f24e63d1c652de823e
#
_entry.id   f0b51c9c6abc27f24e63d1c652de823e
#
_cell.length_a   1.000
_cell.length_b   1.000
_cell.length_c   1.000
_cell.angle_alpha   90.00
_cell.angle_beta   90.00
_cell.angle_gamma   90.00
#
_symmetry.space_group_name_H-M   'P 1'
#
loop_
_entity.id
_entity.type
_entity.pdbx_description
1 polymer ?
#
loop_
_entity_poly.entity_id
_entity_poly.type
_entity_poly.pdbx_seq_one_letter_code
_entity_poly.pdbx_strand_id
1 'polypeptide(L)'
;YKKAIAKSFSQTKGAERWIREFPTRLFVDKECTNRFPINFDITQAKFHHILVTHGLETILEEQLGYASLQFTNDGELGDQHPFRIGLINRNDPFVHVFTEKTLLDSLGLFDTANDFLEYLKLRESFFLNEKDVSLNAEGDLITLWYESYAESTEERNIFSNLEMKKYSINLNYPTFDKFIKIKDFNLKKELDRNSYFWDALIESFSYHILNGTSIDNN
;
A
#
# COMPACT_ATOMS: atom_id res chain seq x y z
N TYR A 1 4.23 -12.59 -16.20
CA TYR A 1 4.29 -11.62 -15.11
C TYR A 1 3.95 -10.21 -15.62
N LYS A 2 4.77 -9.55 -16.45
CA LYS A 2 4.51 -8.20 -17.01
C LYS A 2 3.15 -8.06 -17.68
N LYS A 3 2.79 -9.00 -18.57
CA LYS A 3 1.49 -8.97 -19.25
C LYS A 3 0.32 -9.06 -18.27
N ALA A 4 0.47 -9.83 -17.18
CA ALA A 4 -0.54 -9.95 -16.15
C ALA A 4 -0.71 -8.61 -15.39
N ILE A 5 0.39 -7.98 -14.98
CA ILE A 5 0.36 -6.66 -14.32
C ILE A 5 -0.25 -5.61 -15.25
N ALA A 6 0.20 -5.52 -16.50
CA ALA A 6 -0.33 -4.53 -17.45
C ALA A 6 -1.84 -4.72 -17.69
N LYS A 7 -2.30 -5.98 -17.80
CA LYS A 7 -3.73 -6.30 -17.94
C LYS A 7 -4.51 -5.88 -16.69
N SER A 8 -4.05 -6.25 -15.50
CA SER A 8 -4.70 -5.91 -14.24
C SER A 8 -4.73 -4.40 -14.01
N PHE A 9 -3.64 -3.70 -14.35
CA PHE A 9 -3.61 -2.24 -14.28
C PHE A 9 -4.63 -1.59 -15.24
N SER A 10 -4.76 -2.10 -16.45
CA SER A 10 -5.81 -1.63 -17.36
C SER A 10 -7.21 -1.82 -16.80
N GLN A 11 -7.45 -2.91 -16.07
CA GLN A 11 -8.73 -3.16 -15.40
C GLN A 11 -8.99 -2.17 -14.27
N THR A 12 -7.99 -1.87 -13.42
CA THR A 12 -8.15 -0.88 -12.33
C THR A 12 -8.38 0.53 -12.86
N LYS A 13 -7.68 0.94 -13.93
CA LYS A 13 -7.97 2.22 -14.62
C LYS A 13 -9.39 2.26 -15.19
N GLY A 14 -9.84 1.16 -15.74
CA GLY A 14 -11.23 1.03 -16.21
C GLY A 14 -12.25 1.18 -15.09
N ALA A 15 -11.98 0.56 -13.94
CA ALA A 15 -12.82 0.66 -12.75
C ALA A 15 -12.84 2.10 -12.20
N GLU A 16 -11.70 2.76 -12.06
CA GLU A 16 -11.63 4.16 -11.63
C GLU A 16 -12.46 5.06 -12.55
N ARG A 17 -12.26 4.95 -13.88
CA ARG A 17 -13.01 5.73 -14.85
C ARG A 17 -14.53 5.52 -14.69
N TRP A 18 -14.95 4.26 -14.52
CA TRP A 18 -16.35 3.93 -14.33
C TRP A 18 -16.91 4.52 -13.02
N ILE A 19 -16.16 4.45 -11.91
CA ILE A 19 -16.56 5.03 -10.63
C ILE A 19 -16.71 6.56 -10.74
N ARG A 20 -15.79 7.23 -11.44
CA ARG A 20 -15.86 8.67 -11.66
C ARG A 20 -17.06 9.09 -12.51
N GLU A 21 -17.40 8.27 -13.51
CA GLU A 21 -18.51 8.54 -14.41
C GLU A 21 -19.88 8.21 -13.75
N PHE A 22 -19.91 7.17 -12.91
CA PHE A 22 -21.15 6.67 -12.29
C PHE A 22 -21.02 6.47 -10.76
N PRO A 23 -20.72 7.52 -9.98
CA PRO A 23 -20.44 7.38 -8.55
C PRO A 23 -21.62 6.84 -7.73
N THR A 24 -22.85 7.04 -8.20
CA THR A 24 -24.06 6.54 -7.55
C THR A 24 -24.39 5.08 -7.88
N ARG A 25 -23.62 4.45 -8.76
CA ARG A 25 -23.82 3.06 -9.19
C ARG A 25 -22.82 2.11 -8.53
N LEU A 26 -22.42 2.40 -7.32
CA LEU A 26 -21.60 1.53 -6.50
C LEU A 26 -22.52 0.67 -5.62
N PHE A 27 -22.24 -0.61 -5.56
CA PHE A 27 -23.00 -1.60 -4.80
C PHE A 27 -22.04 -2.45 -3.98
N VAL A 28 -22.51 -2.95 -2.83
CA VAL A 28 -21.74 -3.84 -1.95
C VAL A 28 -21.94 -5.31 -2.27
N ASP A 29 -22.89 -5.60 -3.14
CA ASP A 29 -23.23 -6.96 -3.61
C ASP A 29 -23.17 -7.05 -5.13
N LYS A 30 -22.91 -8.27 -5.63
CA LYS A 30 -22.81 -8.52 -7.08
C LYS A 30 -24.16 -8.48 -7.81
N GLU A 31 -25.25 -8.62 -7.08
CA GLU A 31 -26.63 -8.53 -7.58
C GLU A 31 -27.07 -7.08 -7.79
N CYS A 32 -26.24 -6.11 -7.36
CA CYS A 32 -26.49 -4.67 -7.45
C CYS A 32 -27.80 -4.25 -6.77
N THR A 33 -28.13 -4.86 -5.65
CA THR A 33 -29.34 -4.56 -4.87
C THR A 33 -29.06 -3.58 -3.75
N ASN A 34 -27.89 -3.69 -3.10
CA ASN A 34 -27.51 -2.86 -1.97
C ASN A 34 -26.47 -1.83 -2.39
N ARG A 35 -26.87 -0.57 -2.40
CA ARG A 35 -25.96 0.53 -2.74
C ARG A 35 -24.85 0.67 -1.71
N PHE A 36 -23.69 1.12 -2.18
CA PHE A 36 -22.58 1.48 -1.30
C PHE A 36 -23.04 2.57 -0.32
N PRO A 37 -22.92 2.35 1.01
CA PRO A 37 -23.59 3.17 2.01
C PRO A 37 -22.92 4.53 2.27
N ILE A 38 -21.67 4.71 1.78
CA ILE A 38 -20.91 5.92 2.04
C ILE A 38 -21.07 6.88 0.88
N ASN A 39 -21.60 8.07 1.17
CA ASN A 39 -21.56 9.19 0.23
C ASN A 39 -20.20 9.86 0.27
N PHE A 40 -19.56 9.96 -0.88
CA PHE A 40 -18.28 10.66 -1.00
C PHE A 40 -18.30 11.61 -2.21
N ASP A 41 -17.55 12.68 -2.09
CA ASP A 41 -17.36 13.60 -3.21
C ASP A 41 -16.31 13.03 -4.18
N ILE A 42 -16.76 12.58 -5.33
CA ILE A 42 -15.89 11.98 -6.35
C ILE A 42 -14.83 12.96 -6.86
N THR A 43 -15.06 14.28 -6.75
CA THR A 43 -14.10 15.30 -7.18
C THR A 43 -12.90 15.39 -6.24
N GLN A 44 -13.10 15.00 -4.98
CA GLN A 44 -12.07 14.97 -3.94
C GLN A 44 -11.46 13.57 -3.74
N ALA A 45 -12.05 12.55 -4.37
CA ALA A 45 -11.62 11.18 -4.20
C ALA A 45 -10.23 10.95 -4.82
N LYS A 46 -9.32 10.40 -4.03
CA LYS A 46 -8.02 9.88 -4.48
C LYS A 46 -8.14 8.37 -4.68
N PHE A 47 -7.61 7.89 -5.79
CA PHE A 47 -7.60 6.47 -6.11
C PHE A 47 -6.19 5.93 -6.01
N HIS A 48 -6.03 4.83 -5.30
CA HIS A 48 -4.80 4.06 -5.25
C HIS A 48 -5.00 2.73 -5.99
N HIS A 49 -4.29 2.55 -7.09
CA HIS A 49 -4.32 1.30 -7.84
C HIS A 49 -3.43 0.27 -7.15
N ILE A 50 -4.04 -0.75 -6.57
CA ILE A 50 -3.32 -1.83 -5.89
C ILE A 50 -3.50 -3.12 -6.66
N LEU A 51 -2.40 -3.75 -7.03
CA LEU A 51 -2.35 -5.06 -7.66
C LEU A 51 -1.65 -6.05 -6.74
N VAL A 52 -2.23 -7.22 -6.58
CA VAL A 52 -1.66 -8.31 -5.78
C VAL A 52 -1.30 -9.46 -6.71
N THR A 53 -0.06 -9.89 -6.63
CA THR A 53 0.43 -11.07 -7.37
C THR A 53 0.34 -12.28 -6.45
N HIS A 54 -0.24 -13.37 -6.97
CA HIS A 54 -0.37 -14.62 -6.25
C HIS A 54 0.59 -15.67 -6.80
N GLY A 55 1.12 -16.51 -5.92
CA GLY A 55 1.92 -17.67 -6.27
C GLY A 55 3.35 -17.35 -6.74
N LEU A 56 3.85 -16.15 -6.47
CA LEU A 56 5.22 -15.77 -6.74
C LEU A 56 6.16 -16.02 -5.56
N GLU A 57 5.63 -16.12 -4.35
CA GLU A 57 6.38 -16.13 -3.09
C GLU A 57 7.48 -17.18 -3.08
N THR A 58 7.14 -18.43 -3.40
CA THR A 58 8.10 -19.55 -3.42
C THR A 58 9.24 -19.28 -4.42
N ILE A 59 8.91 -18.79 -5.61
CA ILE A 59 9.90 -18.48 -6.64
C ILE A 59 10.80 -17.33 -6.20
N LEU A 60 10.23 -16.32 -5.55
CA LEU A 60 10.99 -15.17 -5.04
C LEU A 60 11.93 -15.61 -3.91
N GLU A 61 11.47 -16.46 -2.99
CA GLU A 61 12.29 -17.02 -1.92
C GLU A 61 13.46 -17.86 -2.49
N GLU A 62 13.20 -18.69 -3.49
CA GLU A 62 14.23 -19.50 -4.15
C GLU A 62 15.27 -18.65 -4.91
N GLN A 63 14.83 -17.56 -5.55
CA GLN A 63 15.70 -16.77 -6.42
C GLN A 63 16.37 -15.59 -5.69
N LEU A 64 15.69 -14.99 -4.72
CA LEU A 64 16.12 -13.76 -4.04
C LEU A 64 16.40 -13.97 -2.54
N GLY A 65 15.93 -15.08 -1.96
CA GLY A 65 16.03 -15.35 -0.53
C GLY A 65 14.93 -14.70 0.32
N TYR A 66 13.91 -14.10 -0.30
CA TYR A 66 12.77 -13.46 0.39
C TYR A 66 11.55 -13.35 -0.53
N ALA A 67 10.35 -13.39 0.05
CA ALA A 67 9.06 -13.40 -0.67
C ALA A 67 8.57 -11.98 -1.05
N SER A 68 9.46 -11.13 -1.56
CA SER A 68 9.16 -9.75 -1.96
C SER A 68 9.74 -9.44 -3.32
N LEU A 69 9.04 -8.56 -4.05
CA LEU A 69 9.57 -7.98 -5.28
C LEU A 69 10.65 -6.95 -4.96
N GLN A 70 11.62 -6.80 -5.85
CA GLN A 70 12.59 -5.71 -5.81
C GLN A 70 12.00 -4.45 -6.44
N PHE A 71 12.49 -3.28 -6.04
CA PHE A 71 12.01 -1.98 -6.52
C PHE A 71 13.13 -1.19 -7.17
N THR A 72 12.80 -0.46 -8.24
CA THR A 72 13.68 0.50 -8.87
C THR A 72 12.89 1.65 -9.47
N ASN A 73 13.47 2.84 -9.49
CA ASN A 73 12.89 3.99 -10.18
C ASN A 73 13.62 4.35 -11.49
N ASP A 74 14.67 3.61 -11.85
CA ASP A 74 15.53 3.86 -13.00
C ASP A 74 15.09 3.16 -14.29
N GLY A 75 13.98 2.43 -14.29
CA GLY A 75 13.57 1.63 -15.43
C GLY A 75 12.08 1.39 -15.57
N GLU A 76 11.71 1.03 -16.77
CA GLU A 76 10.40 0.46 -17.04
C GLU A 76 10.32 -0.96 -16.47
N LEU A 77 9.11 -1.43 -16.23
CA LEU A 77 8.81 -2.73 -15.66
C LEU A 77 9.68 -3.85 -16.28
N GLY A 78 10.80 -4.14 -15.63
CA GLY A 78 11.67 -5.31 -15.68
C GLY A 78 11.93 -6.01 -16.99
N ASP A 79 12.62 -5.42 -17.97
CA ASP A 79 13.03 -6.18 -19.16
C ASP A 79 14.21 -7.13 -18.89
N GLN A 80 15.06 -6.79 -17.95
CA GLN A 80 16.27 -7.56 -17.63
C GLN A 80 16.20 -8.26 -16.27
N HIS A 81 15.27 -7.86 -15.38
CA HIS A 81 15.14 -8.42 -14.04
C HIS A 81 13.69 -8.83 -13.78
N PRO A 82 13.36 -10.11 -13.88
CA PRO A 82 11.97 -10.60 -13.86
C PRO A 82 11.21 -10.27 -12.56
N PHE A 83 11.91 -10.05 -11.45
CA PHE A 83 11.31 -9.79 -10.14
C PHE A 83 11.48 -8.36 -9.67
N ARG A 84 11.91 -7.46 -10.54
CA ARG A 84 12.04 -6.04 -10.26
C ARG A 84 10.84 -5.27 -10.78
N ILE A 85 10.29 -4.39 -9.95
CA ILE A 85 9.20 -3.49 -10.29
C ILE A 85 9.78 -2.09 -10.45
N GLY A 86 9.42 -1.45 -11.56
CA GLY A 86 9.61 -0.04 -11.82
C GLY A 86 8.29 0.66 -12.12
N LEU A 87 8.35 1.88 -12.62
CA LEU A 87 7.20 2.57 -13.16
C LEU A 87 6.68 1.83 -14.39
N ILE A 88 5.36 1.60 -14.46
CA ILE A 88 4.75 1.02 -15.66
C ILE A 88 4.78 2.03 -16.80
N ASN A 89 4.35 3.25 -16.52
CA ASN A 89 4.39 4.39 -17.43
C ASN A 89 4.34 5.67 -16.61
N ARG A 90 5.21 6.64 -16.89
CA ARG A 90 5.25 7.92 -16.17
C ARG A 90 4.01 8.79 -16.38
N ASN A 91 3.28 8.58 -17.47
CA ASN A 91 2.07 9.35 -17.82
C ASN A 91 0.78 8.72 -17.28
N ASP A 92 0.86 7.52 -16.73
CA ASP A 92 -0.28 6.81 -16.13
C ASP A 92 -0.32 7.06 -14.60
N PRO A 93 -1.47 6.89 -13.95
CA PRO A 93 -1.54 6.84 -12.50
C PRO A 93 -0.58 5.79 -11.93
N PHE A 94 -0.02 6.09 -10.76
CA PHE A 94 0.87 5.15 -10.09
C PHE A 94 0.13 3.87 -9.70
N VAL A 95 0.77 2.73 -9.85
CA VAL A 95 0.23 1.44 -9.45
C VAL A 95 1.13 0.78 -8.40
N HIS A 96 0.52 0.42 -7.28
CA HIS A 96 1.17 -0.34 -6.23
C HIS A 96 1.06 -1.84 -6.55
N VAL A 97 2.20 -2.50 -6.73
CA VAL A 97 2.23 -3.96 -6.96
C VAL A 97 2.81 -4.61 -5.72
N PHE A 98 2.07 -5.52 -5.12
CA PHE A 98 2.45 -6.31 -3.96
C PHE A 98 2.46 -7.80 -4.30
N THR A 99 3.23 -8.58 -3.55
CA THR A 99 2.91 -10.00 -3.40
C THR A 99 1.80 -10.14 -2.35
N GLU A 100 1.14 -11.29 -2.30
CA GLU A 100 0.13 -11.54 -1.25
C GLU A 100 0.75 -11.38 0.14
N LYS A 101 1.93 -11.95 0.34
CA LYS A 101 2.66 -11.83 1.61
C LYS A 101 2.98 -10.38 1.97
N THR A 102 3.53 -9.60 1.04
CA THR A 102 3.94 -8.22 1.35
C THR A 102 2.75 -7.31 1.61
N LEU A 103 1.60 -7.55 0.98
CA LEU A 103 0.38 -6.82 1.30
C LEU A 103 -0.12 -7.18 2.70
N LEU A 104 -0.21 -8.47 3.03
CA LEU A 104 -0.64 -8.92 4.36
C LEU A 104 0.29 -8.42 5.46
N ASP A 105 1.60 -8.49 5.25
CA ASP A 105 2.59 -7.95 6.18
C ASP A 105 2.40 -6.43 6.37
N SER A 106 2.18 -5.68 5.28
CA SER A 106 1.92 -4.24 5.33
C SER A 106 0.64 -3.92 6.11
N LEU A 107 -0.46 -4.62 5.82
CA LEU A 107 -1.73 -4.42 6.53
C LEU A 107 -1.65 -4.80 8.03
N GLY A 108 -0.81 -5.78 8.37
CA GLY A 108 -0.55 -6.15 9.76
C GLY A 108 0.38 -5.18 10.51
N LEU A 109 1.16 -4.38 9.77
CA LEU A 109 2.11 -3.43 10.36
C LEU A 109 1.52 -2.03 10.50
N PHE A 110 0.71 -1.61 9.54
CA PHE A 110 0.01 -0.32 9.54
C PHE A 110 -1.36 -0.50 10.19
N ASP A 111 -1.45 -0.16 11.46
CA ASP A 111 -2.63 -0.41 12.28
C ASP A 111 -3.83 0.49 11.95
N THR A 112 -3.58 1.58 11.22
CA THR A 112 -4.63 2.50 10.81
C THR A 112 -4.70 2.66 9.29
N ALA A 113 -5.88 2.93 8.77
CA ALA A 113 -6.06 3.24 7.35
C ALA A 113 -5.20 4.45 6.93
N ASN A 114 -5.03 5.43 7.84
CA ASN A 114 -4.20 6.60 7.57
C ASN A 114 -2.73 6.23 7.39
N ASP A 115 -2.17 5.38 8.26
CA ASP A 115 -0.78 4.94 8.16
C ASP A 115 -0.53 4.18 6.86
N PHE A 116 -1.46 3.29 6.49
CA PHE A 116 -1.37 2.58 5.22
C PHE A 116 -1.42 3.53 4.03
N LEU A 117 -2.32 4.53 4.03
CA LEU A 117 -2.40 5.54 2.97
C LEU A 117 -1.15 6.42 2.91
N GLU A 118 -0.56 6.78 4.05
CA GLU A 118 0.72 7.51 4.10
C GLU A 118 1.86 6.65 3.55
N TYR A 119 1.88 5.37 3.89
CA TYR A 119 2.83 4.44 3.32
C TYR A 119 2.68 4.31 1.79
N LEU A 120 1.46 4.24 1.26
CA LEU A 120 1.23 4.25 -0.19
C LEU A 120 1.74 5.53 -0.85
N LYS A 121 1.55 6.69 -0.21
CA LYS A 121 2.11 7.98 -0.70
C LYS A 121 3.64 7.96 -0.70
N LEU A 122 4.26 7.44 0.35
CA LEU A 122 5.72 7.27 0.41
C LEU A 122 6.20 6.40 -0.73
N ARG A 123 5.54 5.26 -0.94
CA ARG A 123 5.85 4.30 -1.99
C ARG A 123 5.76 4.94 -3.38
N GLU A 124 4.71 5.71 -3.64
CA GLU A 124 4.55 6.48 -4.86
C GLU A 124 5.68 7.50 -5.03
N SER A 125 5.97 8.30 -4.00
CA SER A 125 7.03 9.30 -4.01
C SER A 125 8.40 8.70 -4.25
N PHE A 126 8.67 7.51 -3.69
CA PHE A 126 9.91 6.78 -3.92
C PHE A 126 10.12 6.48 -5.41
N PHE A 127 9.11 5.96 -6.09
CA PHE A 127 9.19 5.63 -7.50
C PHE A 127 9.22 6.85 -8.43
N LEU A 128 8.61 7.96 -8.02
CA LEU A 128 8.58 9.21 -8.80
C LEU A 128 9.82 10.09 -8.57
N ASN A 129 10.68 9.74 -7.61
CA ASN A 129 11.90 10.49 -7.36
C ASN A 129 12.85 10.41 -8.57
N GLU A 130 13.46 11.54 -8.91
CA GLU A 130 14.40 11.63 -10.04
C GLU A 130 15.76 10.96 -9.77
N LYS A 131 16.05 10.59 -8.51
CA LYS A 131 17.30 9.93 -8.14
C LYS A 131 17.19 8.42 -8.39
N ASP A 132 18.26 7.84 -8.91
CA ASP A 132 18.37 6.40 -9.11
C ASP A 132 18.42 5.68 -7.75
N VAL A 133 17.30 5.10 -7.37
CA VAL A 133 17.17 4.36 -6.12
C VAL A 133 16.65 2.96 -6.40
N SER A 134 17.23 1.98 -5.73
CA SER A 134 16.74 0.62 -5.74
C SER A 134 16.64 0.06 -4.34
N LEU A 135 15.60 -0.71 -4.08
CA LEU A 135 15.37 -1.45 -2.85
C LEU A 135 15.26 -2.94 -3.15
N ASN A 136 15.75 -3.76 -2.23
CA ASN A 136 15.71 -5.20 -2.44
C ASN A 136 14.35 -5.79 -2.10
N ALA A 137 13.64 -5.20 -1.14
CA ALA A 137 12.36 -5.74 -0.67
C ALA A 137 11.42 -4.66 -0.14
N GLU A 138 10.12 -4.97 -0.04
CA GLU A 138 9.10 -4.12 0.59
C GLU A 138 9.46 -3.75 2.03
N GLY A 139 10.07 -4.70 2.78
CA GLY A 139 10.51 -4.46 4.15
C GLY A 139 11.51 -3.32 4.30
N ASP A 140 12.32 -3.06 3.27
CA ASP A 140 13.26 -1.93 3.28
C ASP A 140 12.51 -0.60 3.28
N LEU A 141 11.47 -0.48 2.47
CA LEU A 141 10.64 0.72 2.38
C LEU A 141 9.79 0.93 3.65
N ILE A 142 9.27 -0.16 4.21
CA ILE A 142 8.53 -0.13 5.48
C ILE A 142 9.46 0.33 6.62
N THR A 143 10.71 -0.14 6.64
CA THR A 143 11.71 0.29 7.62
C THR A 143 11.95 1.79 7.53
N LEU A 144 12.16 2.32 6.32
CA LEU A 144 12.32 3.75 6.08
C LEU A 144 11.11 4.57 6.57
N TRP A 145 9.89 4.05 6.38
CA TRP A 145 8.69 4.72 6.86
C TRP A 145 8.67 4.83 8.39
N TYR A 146 9.03 3.76 9.10
CA TYR A 146 9.08 3.77 10.57
C TYR A 146 10.21 4.65 11.12
N GLU A 147 11.39 4.61 10.52
CA GLU A 147 12.51 5.47 10.91
C GLU A 147 12.14 6.95 10.78
N SER A 148 11.47 7.32 9.70
CA SER A 148 11.02 8.69 9.51
C SER A 148 9.91 9.11 10.49
N TYR A 149 9.12 8.15 10.97
CA TYR A 149 8.10 8.40 11.99
C TYR A 149 8.73 8.78 13.33
N ALA A 150 9.81 8.13 13.70
CA ALA A 150 10.52 8.37 14.96
C ALA A 150 11.22 9.76 15.01
N GLU A 151 11.59 10.29 13.86
CA GLU A 151 12.37 11.53 13.77
C GLU A 151 11.55 12.82 13.64
N SER A 152 10.26 12.76 13.28
CA SER A 152 9.47 13.96 13.03
C SER A 152 8.12 13.97 13.75
N THR A 153 7.90 15.01 14.55
CA THR A 153 6.63 15.29 15.24
C THR A 153 5.69 16.19 14.44
N GLU A 154 6.10 16.87 13.38
CA GLU A 154 5.29 17.92 12.76
C GLU A 154 5.03 17.80 11.25
N GLU A 155 5.91 17.24 10.46
CA GLU A 155 5.62 16.93 9.04
C GLU A 155 6.56 15.81 8.57
N ARG A 156 5.97 14.70 8.16
CA ARG A 156 6.72 13.54 7.62
C ARG A 156 7.22 13.82 6.22
N ASN A 157 8.28 14.57 6.12
CA ASN A 157 8.97 14.75 4.85
C ASN A 157 10.17 13.79 4.77
N ILE A 158 9.85 12.51 4.60
CA ILE A 158 10.82 11.40 4.57
C ILE A 158 11.94 11.62 3.56
N PHE A 159 11.66 12.37 2.49
CA PHE A 159 12.64 12.63 1.43
C PHE A 159 13.42 13.93 1.60
N SER A 160 12.95 14.88 2.42
CA SER A 160 13.72 16.13 2.66
C SER A 160 14.83 15.92 3.69
N ASN A 161 14.66 15.03 4.65
CA ASN A 161 15.62 14.74 5.69
C ASN A 161 16.59 13.61 5.30
N LEU A 162 16.15 12.66 4.50
CA LEU A 162 17.07 11.82 3.77
C LEU A 162 17.71 12.71 2.69
N GLU A 163 18.87 13.32 2.97
CA GLU A 163 19.83 13.59 1.92
C GLU A 163 20.11 12.25 1.22
N MET A 164 19.20 11.83 0.36
CA MET A 164 19.38 10.69 -0.52
C MET A 164 20.44 11.08 -1.56
N LYS A 165 21.64 11.27 -1.06
CA LYS A 165 22.85 11.17 -1.87
C LYS A 165 22.77 9.78 -2.46
N LYS A 166 22.78 9.67 -3.81
CA LYS A 166 23.03 8.46 -4.61
C LYS A 166 23.44 7.22 -3.77
N TYR A 167 22.53 6.60 -3.09
CA TYR A 167 22.77 5.37 -2.35
C TYR A 167 21.84 4.31 -2.88
N SER A 168 22.39 3.27 -3.40
CA SER A 168 21.75 1.97 -3.34
C SER A 168 21.57 1.67 -1.85
N ILE A 169 20.39 1.89 -1.32
CA ILE A 169 20.06 1.51 0.05
C ILE A 169 19.89 0.00 0.03
N ASN A 170 20.94 -0.69 0.38
CA ASN A 170 20.95 -2.13 0.44
C ASN A 170 20.58 -2.57 1.86
N LEU A 171 19.33 -2.33 2.25
CA LEU A 171 18.77 -2.88 3.47
C LEU A 171 18.44 -4.35 3.20
N ASN A 172 18.99 -5.26 3.97
CA ASN A 172 18.66 -6.67 3.87
C ASN A 172 17.39 -6.96 4.67
N TYR A 173 16.51 -7.80 4.14
CA TYR A 173 15.31 -8.29 4.82
C TYR A 173 15.51 -8.71 6.29
N PRO A 174 16.66 -9.29 6.70
CA PRO A 174 16.98 -9.49 8.12
C PRO A 174 16.97 -8.21 8.96
N THR A 175 17.11 -7.04 8.34
CA THR A 175 17.04 -5.75 9.03
C THR A 175 15.61 -5.43 9.46
N PHE A 176 14.63 -5.76 8.64
CA PHE A 176 13.20 -5.61 8.99
C PHE A 176 12.82 -6.47 10.20
N ASP A 177 13.21 -7.75 10.24
CA ASP A 177 12.96 -8.62 11.38
C ASP A 177 13.61 -8.12 12.70
N LYS A 178 14.70 -7.38 12.59
CA LYS A 178 15.30 -6.70 13.74
C LYS A 178 14.53 -5.44 14.10
N PHE A 179 14.07 -4.70 13.11
CA PHE A 179 13.35 -3.46 13.27
C PHE A 179 12.04 -3.63 14.05
N ILE A 180 11.21 -4.63 13.76
CA ILE A 180 9.97 -4.92 14.50
C ILE A 180 10.19 -5.22 15.99
N LYS A 181 11.44 -5.45 16.42
CA LYS A 181 11.84 -5.64 17.81
C LYS A 181 12.29 -4.36 18.50
N ILE A 182 12.37 -3.24 17.77
CA ILE A 182 12.82 -1.96 18.31
C ILE A 182 11.74 -1.33 19.19
N LYS A 183 12.20 -0.59 20.19
CA LYS A 183 11.33 0.10 21.15
C LYS A 183 10.32 1.03 20.47
N ASP A 184 10.74 1.76 19.44
CA ASP A 184 9.91 2.77 18.75
C ASP A 184 8.76 2.14 17.97
N PHE A 185 8.98 0.98 17.36
CA PHE A 185 7.92 0.18 16.75
C PHE A 185 6.86 -0.22 17.79
N ASN A 186 7.31 -0.76 18.93
CA ASN A 186 6.42 -1.18 20.00
C ASN A 186 5.70 0.01 20.64
N LEU A 187 6.38 1.17 20.77
CA LEU A 187 5.76 2.40 21.26
C LEU A 187 4.65 2.89 20.33
N LYS A 188 4.89 2.86 19.01
CA LYS A 188 3.85 3.22 18.04
C LYS A 188 2.65 2.28 18.16
N LYS A 189 2.88 0.97 18.23
CA LYS A 189 1.81 -0.03 18.42
C LYS A 189 0.99 0.23 19.69
N GLU A 190 1.63 0.68 20.75
CA GLU A 190 0.97 1.01 22.00
C GLU A 190 0.15 2.31 21.89
N LEU A 191 0.65 3.31 21.17
CA LEU A 191 -0.08 4.56 20.87
C LEU A 191 -1.30 4.31 19.99
N ASP A 192 -1.17 3.42 19.00
CA ASP A 192 -2.25 3.06 18.07
C ASP A 192 -3.36 2.22 18.76
N ARG A 193 -3.08 1.67 19.93
CA ARG A 193 -4.03 0.82 20.68
C ARG A 193 -5.38 1.49 20.94
N ASN A 194 -5.39 2.81 21.08
CA ASN A 194 -6.64 3.57 21.26
C ASN A 194 -7.48 3.62 19.98
N SER A 195 -6.87 3.51 18.81
CA SER A 195 -7.61 3.47 17.54
C SER A 195 -8.30 2.13 17.31
N TYR A 196 -7.79 1.03 17.87
CA TYR A 196 -8.42 -0.30 17.74
C TYR A 196 -9.84 -0.35 18.29
N PHE A 197 -10.12 0.43 19.33
CA PHE A 197 -11.48 0.54 19.83
C PHE A 197 -12.41 1.17 18.78
N TRP A 198 -11.94 2.22 18.11
CA TRP A 198 -12.70 2.87 17.04
C TRP A 198 -12.84 1.99 15.81
N ASP A 199 -11.80 1.26 15.46
CA ASP A 199 -11.84 0.33 14.33
C ASP A 199 -12.85 -0.80 14.59
N ALA A 200 -12.84 -1.40 15.78
CA ALA A 200 -13.83 -2.39 16.19
C ALA A 200 -15.26 -1.84 16.21
N LEU A 201 -15.43 -0.59 16.63
CA LEU A 201 -16.73 0.06 16.63
C LEU A 201 -17.23 0.32 15.19
N ILE A 202 -16.35 0.82 14.32
CA ILE A 202 -16.66 1.05 12.90
C ILE A 202 -16.99 -0.27 12.21
N GLU A 203 -16.23 -1.34 12.48
CA GLU A 203 -16.50 -2.67 11.94
C GLU A 203 -17.87 -3.18 12.37
N SER A 204 -18.20 -3.06 13.67
CA SER A 204 -19.50 -3.45 14.20
C SER A 204 -20.64 -2.70 13.55
N PHE A 205 -20.53 -1.37 13.43
CA PHE A 205 -21.56 -0.57 12.76
C PHE A 205 -21.66 -0.87 11.27
N SER A 206 -20.55 -1.07 10.60
CA SER A 206 -20.51 -1.45 9.17
C SER A 206 -21.21 -2.78 8.95
N TYR A 207 -21.02 -3.76 9.83
CA TYR A 207 -21.73 -5.04 9.78
C TYR A 207 -23.26 -4.86 9.86
N HIS A 208 -23.74 -4.02 10.77
CA HIS A 208 -25.19 -3.74 10.92
C HIS A 208 -25.74 -3.00 9.70
N ILE A 209 -25.00 -2.02 9.16
CA ILE A 209 -25.41 -1.29 7.96
C ILE A 209 -25.49 -2.24 6.75
N LEU A 210 -24.48 -3.08 6.55
CA LEU A 210 -24.41 -4.00 5.41
C LEU A 210 -25.47 -5.10 5.47
N ASN A 211 -25.86 -5.53 6.65
CA ASN A 211 -26.88 -6.56 6.84
C ASN A 211 -28.30 -6.01 7.01
N GLY A 212 -28.50 -4.69 6.92
CA GLY A 212 -29.81 -4.07 7.06
C GLY A 212 -30.43 -4.23 8.47
N THR A 213 -29.61 -4.61 9.46
CA THR A 213 -30.04 -4.71 10.85
C THR A 213 -29.91 -3.34 11.50
N SER A 214 -30.86 -2.42 11.18
CA SER A 214 -31.01 -1.19 11.95
C SER A 214 -31.31 -1.55 13.40
N ILE A 215 -30.63 -0.89 14.33
CA ILE A 215 -31.07 -0.91 15.74
C ILE A 215 -32.39 -0.15 15.74
N ASP A 216 -33.51 -0.86 15.70
CA ASP A 216 -34.82 -0.28 15.94
C ASP A 216 -34.80 0.26 17.36
N ASN A 217 -34.63 1.56 17.51
CA ASN A 217 -34.88 2.27 18.74
C ASN A 217 -36.39 2.26 18.95
N ASN A 218 -36.90 1.26 19.65
CA ASN A 218 -38.18 1.33 20.34
C ASN A 218 -37.98 2.01 21.72
#